data_b73a72d54680ef7a48f321c55fe48481
#
_entry.id   b73a72d54680ef7a48f321c55fe48481
#
_cell.length_a   1.000
_cell.length_b   1.000
_cell.length_c   1.000
_cell.angle_alpha   90.00
_cell.angle_beta   90.00
_cell.angle_gamma   90.00
#
_symmetry.space_group_name_H-M   'P 1'
#
loop_
_entity.id
_entity.type
_entity.pdbx_description
1 polymer ?
#
loop_
_entity_poly.entity_id
_entity_poly.type
_entity_poly.pdbx_seq_one_letter_code
_entity_poly.pdbx_strand_id
1 'polypeptide(L)'
;MRTDSIKEGVEADGGAPSADALFRVLKALEAGHPDLYGHGDAVASHCVAVARKLGLGPEQVDAIAVAGKLHDVGKAGIDRSVLLKPAPLTADEWAQVCLHPLIGANLSVACGLGDIAEWILSHHERPDATGYPYGLADDQIPLQAKILTAADAYDAMRTDRVYRPALTDEEAAVELRAGADEQFDRAVVEALLATA
;
A
#
# COMPACT_ATOMS: atom_id res chain seq x y z
N MET A 1 -20.52 23.38 -53.37
CA MET A 1 -19.60 22.27 -53.07
C MET A 1 -19.55 22.15 -51.55
N ARG A 2 -20.12 21.11 -51.03
CA ARG A 2 -20.30 20.87 -49.59
C ARG A 2 -18.98 20.40 -48.98
N THR A 3 -18.60 20.97 -47.86
CA THR A 3 -17.62 20.41 -46.96
C THR A 3 -18.35 20.08 -45.65
N ASP A 4 -18.95 18.92 -45.63
CA ASP A 4 -19.52 18.31 -44.41
C ASP A 4 -18.38 17.70 -43.57
N SER A 5 -18.33 18.18 -42.35
CA SER A 5 -18.28 17.43 -41.08
C SER A 5 -17.28 16.28 -40.91
N ILE A 6 -16.32 16.50 -40.07
CA ILE A 6 -15.92 15.47 -39.11
C ILE A 6 -15.95 16.13 -37.71
N LYS A 7 -17.09 16.06 -37.05
CA LYS A 7 -17.23 16.19 -35.62
C LYS A 7 -17.60 14.80 -35.10
N GLU A 8 -16.65 13.91 -34.97
CA GLU A 8 -16.80 12.77 -34.07
C GLU A 8 -16.40 13.24 -32.68
N GLY A 9 -17.43 13.44 -31.87
CA GLY A 9 -17.30 13.77 -30.48
C GLY A 9 -16.72 12.59 -29.73
N VAL A 10 -15.53 12.79 -29.16
CA VAL A 10 -15.13 12.05 -27.98
C VAL A 10 -15.97 12.63 -26.85
N GLU A 11 -17.13 12.01 -26.58
CA GLU A 11 -17.80 12.19 -25.30
C GLU A 11 -16.85 11.63 -24.24
N ALA A 12 -16.14 12.53 -23.59
CA ALA A 12 -15.51 12.22 -22.31
C ALA A 12 -16.68 11.95 -21.35
N ASP A 13 -16.93 10.68 -21.06
CA ASP A 13 -17.79 10.27 -19.96
C ASP A 13 -17.23 10.90 -18.69
N GLY A 14 -17.79 12.04 -18.28
CA GLY A 14 -17.37 12.85 -17.15
C GLY A 14 -17.82 12.28 -15.80
N GLY A 15 -18.00 10.96 -15.72
CA GLY A 15 -18.23 10.27 -14.46
C GLY A 15 -17.00 10.34 -13.56
N ALA A 16 -17.20 10.48 -12.23
CA ALA A 16 -16.12 10.36 -11.28
C ALA A 16 -15.37 9.02 -11.48
N PRO A 17 -14.03 9.00 -11.35
CA PRO A 17 -13.28 7.77 -11.47
C PRO A 17 -13.81 6.74 -10.45
N SER A 18 -13.85 5.46 -10.85
CA SER A 18 -14.39 4.37 -10.05
C SER A 18 -13.28 3.54 -9.41
N ALA A 19 -13.64 2.70 -8.43
CA ALA A 19 -12.71 1.71 -7.88
C ALA A 19 -12.07 0.83 -8.97
N ASP A 20 -12.83 0.45 -10.01
CA ASP A 20 -12.28 -0.30 -11.16
C ASP A 20 -11.22 0.48 -11.93
N ALA A 21 -11.36 1.81 -12.01
CA ALA A 21 -10.31 2.66 -12.62
C ALA A 21 -9.02 2.59 -11.81
N LEU A 22 -9.12 2.61 -10.48
CA LEU A 22 -7.96 2.52 -9.59
C LEU A 22 -7.27 1.16 -9.69
N PHE A 23 -8.04 0.07 -9.75
CA PHE A 23 -7.47 -1.27 -9.99
C PHE A 23 -6.76 -1.38 -11.35
N ARG A 24 -7.26 -0.72 -12.40
CA ARG A 24 -6.55 -0.65 -13.70
C ARG A 24 -5.24 0.11 -13.60
N VAL A 25 -5.18 1.20 -12.83
CA VAL A 25 -3.92 1.93 -12.56
C VAL A 25 -2.93 1.02 -11.83
N LEU A 26 -3.37 0.30 -10.80
CA LEU A 26 -2.54 -0.67 -10.08
C LEU A 26 -1.98 -1.74 -11.02
N LYS A 27 -2.82 -2.35 -11.85
CA LYS A 27 -2.38 -3.38 -12.83
C LYS A 27 -1.38 -2.84 -13.86
N ALA A 28 -1.53 -1.60 -14.30
CA ALA A 28 -0.56 -0.95 -15.17
C ALA A 28 0.78 -0.68 -14.46
N LEU A 29 0.73 -0.31 -13.18
CA LEU A 29 1.91 -0.13 -12.34
C LEU A 29 2.65 -1.46 -12.16
N GLU A 30 1.95 -2.52 -11.75
CA GLU A 30 2.50 -3.87 -11.57
C GLU A 30 3.18 -4.41 -12.85
N ALA A 31 2.56 -4.19 -14.02
CA ALA A 31 3.12 -4.60 -15.31
C ALA A 31 4.47 -3.93 -15.63
N GLY A 32 4.71 -2.76 -15.06
CA GLY A 32 5.96 -2.01 -15.21
C GLY A 32 6.99 -2.23 -14.10
N HIS A 33 6.60 -2.92 -13.02
CA HIS A 33 7.42 -3.10 -11.80
C HIS A 33 7.32 -4.54 -11.31
N PRO A 34 8.26 -5.43 -11.71
CA PRO A 34 8.22 -6.85 -11.34
C PRO A 34 8.08 -7.09 -9.83
N ASP A 35 8.70 -6.27 -8.99
CA ASP A 35 8.67 -6.39 -7.52
C ASP A 35 7.29 -6.08 -6.90
N LEU A 36 6.39 -5.44 -7.67
CA LEU A 36 5.01 -5.16 -7.23
C LEU A 36 4.01 -6.22 -7.70
N TYR A 37 4.43 -7.11 -8.63
CA TYR A 37 3.53 -8.12 -9.16
C TYR A 37 3.11 -9.13 -8.09
N GLY A 38 1.82 -9.19 -7.81
CA GLY A 38 1.24 -10.08 -6.80
C GLY A 38 1.45 -9.62 -5.34
N HIS A 39 2.31 -8.66 -5.08
CA HIS A 39 2.57 -8.13 -3.74
C HIS A 39 1.29 -7.62 -3.06
N GLY A 40 0.52 -6.78 -3.74
CA GLY A 40 -0.75 -6.26 -3.19
C GLY A 40 -1.76 -7.36 -2.84
N ASP A 41 -1.82 -8.45 -3.61
CA ASP A 41 -2.70 -9.60 -3.31
C ASP A 41 -2.20 -10.38 -2.09
N ALA A 42 -0.88 -10.56 -1.93
CA ALA A 42 -0.29 -11.20 -0.76
C ALA A 42 -0.50 -10.36 0.52
N VAL A 43 -0.20 -9.06 0.47
CA VAL A 43 -0.44 -8.13 1.58
C VAL A 43 -1.92 -8.12 1.98
N ALA A 44 -2.86 -8.08 1.02
CA ALA A 44 -4.29 -8.15 1.30
C ALA A 44 -4.67 -9.45 2.03
N SER A 45 -4.09 -10.58 1.64
CA SER A 45 -4.34 -11.88 2.28
C SER A 45 -3.89 -11.88 3.74
N HIS A 46 -2.69 -11.38 4.03
CA HIS A 46 -2.18 -11.21 5.38
C HIS A 46 -3.05 -10.25 6.21
N CYS A 47 -3.43 -9.11 5.63
CA CYS A 47 -4.31 -8.13 6.30
C CYS A 47 -5.64 -8.76 6.71
N VAL A 48 -6.28 -9.53 5.83
CA VAL A 48 -7.54 -10.24 6.11
C VAL A 48 -7.38 -11.23 7.25
N ALA A 49 -6.30 -12.02 7.24
CA ALA A 49 -6.03 -13.01 8.28
C ALA A 49 -5.85 -12.32 9.66
N VAL A 50 -5.03 -11.27 9.71
CA VAL A 50 -4.79 -10.48 10.93
C VAL A 50 -6.06 -9.79 11.42
N ALA A 51 -6.81 -9.13 10.53
CA ALA A 51 -8.05 -8.43 10.89
C ALA A 51 -9.08 -9.38 11.51
N ARG A 52 -9.26 -10.58 10.95
CA ARG A 52 -10.11 -11.64 11.51
C ARG A 52 -9.59 -12.12 12.87
N LYS A 53 -8.30 -12.32 13.01
CA LYS A 53 -7.66 -12.75 14.26
C LYS A 53 -7.84 -11.73 15.37
N LEU A 54 -7.81 -10.44 15.04
CA LEU A 54 -8.06 -9.33 15.97
C LEU A 54 -9.56 -9.04 16.19
N GLY A 55 -10.47 -9.78 15.54
CA GLY A 55 -11.90 -9.69 15.76
C GLY A 55 -12.57 -8.49 15.05
N LEU A 56 -11.99 -7.95 13.99
CA LEU A 56 -12.63 -6.90 13.19
C LEU A 56 -13.90 -7.43 12.51
N GLY A 57 -14.91 -6.56 12.38
CA GLY A 57 -16.16 -6.89 11.72
C GLY A 57 -15.99 -7.15 10.22
N PRO A 58 -16.96 -7.87 9.59
CA PRO A 58 -16.85 -8.29 8.18
C PRO A 58 -16.63 -7.12 7.23
N GLU A 59 -17.31 -6.00 7.42
CA GLU A 59 -17.14 -4.79 6.59
C GLU A 59 -15.71 -4.24 6.66
N GLN A 60 -15.10 -4.24 7.85
CA GLN A 60 -13.70 -3.81 8.03
C GLN A 60 -12.71 -4.80 7.42
N VAL A 61 -13.02 -6.11 7.47
CA VAL A 61 -12.22 -7.16 6.82
C VAL A 61 -12.26 -7.01 5.30
N ASP A 62 -13.41 -6.72 4.72
CA ASP A 62 -13.54 -6.49 3.28
C ASP A 62 -12.82 -5.19 2.86
N ALA A 63 -12.97 -4.13 3.62
CA ALA A 63 -12.31 -2.86 3.35
C ALA A 63 -10.77 -2.97 3.46
N ILE A 64 -10.24 -3.68 4.45
CA ILE A 64 -8.79 -3.84 4.60
C ILE A 64 -8.19 -4.73 3.49
N ALA A 65 -8.97 -5.68 2.94
CA ALA A 65 -8.54 -6.44 1.77
C ALA A 65 -8.32 -5.52 0.56
N VAL A 66 -9.21 -4.55 0.35
CA VAL A 66 -9.08 -3.54 -0.70
C VAL A 66 -7.88 -2.62 -0.41
N ALA A 67 -7.73 -2.16 0.83
CA ALA A 67 -6.60 -1.33 1.22
C ALA A 67 -5.26 -2.04 1.01
N GLY A 68 -5.14 -3.32 1.37
CA GLY A 68 -3.93 -4.12 1.15
C GLY A 68 -3.55 -4.22 -0.32
N LYS A 69 -4.53 -4.38 -1.22
CA LYS A 69 -4.27 -4.38 -2.66
C LYS A 69 -3.80 -3.03 -3.19
N LEU A 70 -4.31 -1.93 -2.65
CA LEU A 70 -4.14 -0.59 -3.18
C LEU A 70 -3.12 0.27 -2.42
N HIS A 71 -2.52 -0.22 -1.33
CA HIS A 71 -1.66 0.60 -0.46
C HIS A 71 -0.56 1.32 -1.24
N ASP A 72 -0.01 0.68 -2.24
CA ASP A 72 1.09 1.15 -3.07
C ASP A 72 0.65 1.83 -4.39
N VAL A 73 -0.65 1.99 -4.65
CA VAL A 73 -1.16 2.55 -5.92
C VAL A 73 -0.64 3.97 -6.18
N GLY A 74 -0.33 4.72 -5.14
CA GLY A 74 0.26 6.06 -5.24
C GLY A 74 1.66 6.10 -5.86
N LYS A 75 2.37 4.98 -5.94
CA LYS A 75 3.63 4.86 -6.68
C LYS A 75 3.46 5.18 -8.18
N ALA A 76 2.24 5.10 -8.71
CA ALA A 76 1.95 5.55 -10.08
C ALA A 76 2.21 7.05 -10.30
N GLY A 77 2.25 7.86 -9.24
CA GLY A 77 2.60 9.28 -9.28
C GLY A 77 4.08 9.58 -9.07
N ILE A 78 4.93 8.57 -8.88
CA ILE A 78 6.36 8.72 -8.67
C ILE A 78 7.10 8.50 -10.00
N ASP A 79 8.18 9.27 -10.22
CA ASP A 79 9.01 9.10 -11.41
C ASP A 79 9.54 7.66 -11.49
N ARG A 80 9.30 7.02 -12.63
CA ARG A 80 9.73 5.63 -12.87
C ARG A 80 11.25 5.46 -12.74
N SER A 81 12.03 6.47 -13.10
CA SER A 81 13.48 6.43 -12.97
C SER A 81 13.94 6.38 -11.50
N VAL A 82 13.14 6.95 -10.59
CA VAL A 82 13.37 6.87 -9.14
C VAL A 82 13.00 5.49 -8.61
N LEU A 83 11.83 4.98 -8.98
CA LEU A 83 11.35 3.67 -8.52
C LEU A 83 12.23 2.50 -8.99
N LEU A 84 12.79 2.59 -10.20
CA LEU A 84 13.63 1.55 -10.81
C LEU A 84 15.14 1.80 -10.67
N LYS A 85 15.55 2.76 -9.84
CA LYS A 85 16.95 3.13 -9.69
C LYS A 85 17.76 1.96 -9.11
N PRO A 86 18.79 1.46 -9.80
CA PRO A 86 19.63 0.37 -9.31
C PRO A 86 20.75 0.86 -8.37
N ALA A 87 20.44 1.86 -7.52
CA ALA A 87 21.37 2.50 -6.59
C ALA A 87 20.58 3.12 -5.44
N PRO A 88 21.19 3.43 -4.30
CA PRO A 88 20.55 4.17 -3.22
C PRO A 88 19.92 5.47 -3.71
N LEU A 89 18.73 5.79 -3.20
CA LEU A 89 18.05 7.03 -3.49
C LEU A 89 18.77 8.22 -2.82
N THR A 90 18.80 9.35 -3.50
CA THR A 90 19.16 10.63 -2.87
C THR A 90 18.08 11.07 -1.90
N ALA A 91 18.35 12.08 -1.06
CA ALA A 91 17.34 12.62 -0.15
C ALA A 91 16.10 13.17 -0.90
N ASP A 92 16.30 13.83 -2.04
CA ASP A 92 15.20 14.37 -2.86
C ASP A 92 14.38 13.25 -3.51
N GLU A 93 15.02 12.19 -4.00
CA GLU A 93 14.33 11.02 -4.56
C GLU A 93 13.56 10.27 -3.47
N TRP A 94 14.15 10.11 -2.29
CA TRP A 94 13.46 9.52 -1.14
C TRP A 94 12.23 10.34 -0.72
N ALA A 95 12.37 11.67 -0.68
CA ALA A 95 11.24 12.56 -0.39
C ALA A 95 10.09 12.38 -1.41
N GLN A 96 10.40 12.14 -2.69
CA GLN A 96 9.37 11.82 -3.69
C GLN A 96 8.68 10.48 -3.39
N VAL A 97 9.45 9.44 -3.03
CA VAL A 97 8.87 8.13 -2.68
C VAL A 97 7.95 8.26 -1.47
N CYS A 98 8.32 9.04 -0.47
CA CYS A 98 7.49 9.29 0.72
C CYS A 98 6.15 9.98 0.44
N LEU A 99 5.91 10.46 -0.78
CA LEU A 99 4.61 11.03 -1.17
C LEU A 99 3.59 9.97 -1.62
N HIS A 100 4.00 8.72 -1.90
CA HIS A 100 3.06 7.74 -2.44
C HIS A 100 1.86 7.43 -1.52
N PRO A 101 1.98 7.43 -0.16
CA PRO A 101 0.80 7.22 0.68
C PRO A 101 -0.23 8.33 0.51
N LEU A 102 0.22 9.58 0.42
CA LEU A 102 -0.65 10.75 0.20
C LEU A 102 -1.30 10.69 -1.19
N ILE A 103 -0.53 10.35 -2.23
CA ILE A 103 -1.06 10.22 -3.60
C ILE A 103 -2.09 9.08 -3.64
N GLY A 104 -1.78 7.92 -3.05
CA GLY A 104 -2.68 6.77 -2.99
C GLY A 104 -3.98 7.06 -2.25
N ALA A 105 -3.91 7.76 -1.11
CA ALA A 105 -5.07 8.19 -0.36
C ALA A 105 -5.97 9.13 -1.18
N ASN A 106 -5.38 10.13 -1.84
CA ASN A 106 -6.14 11.06 -2.70
C ASN A 106 -6.80 10.35 -3.88
N LEU A 107 -6.11 9.39 -4.52
CA LEU A 107 -6.68 8.57 -5.59
C LEU A 107 -7.85 7.73 -5.07
N SER A 108 -7.72 7.14 -3.87
CA SER A 108 -8.77 6.36 -3.24
C SER A 108 -10.03 7.19 -2.97
N VAL A 109 -9.87 8.40 -2.41
CA VAL A 109 -10.98 9.35 -2.21
C VAL A 109 -11.65 9.70 -3.55
N ALA A 110 -10.86 10.04 -4.57
CA ALA A 110 -11.38 10.41 -5.90
C ALA A 110 -12.17 9.26 -6.55
N CYS A 111 -11.83 8.00 -6.24
CA CYS A 111 -12.49 6.80 -6.75
C CYS A 111 -13.61 6.26 -5.85
N GLY A 112 -14.06 7.03 -4.85
CA GLY A 112 -15.15 6.63 -3.95
C GLY A 112 -14.75 5.61 -2.87
N LEU A 113 -13.45 5.45 -2.60
CA LEU A 113 -12.89 4.56 -1.59
C LEU A 113 -12.36 5.36 -0.39
N GLY A 114 -13.10 6.39 0.04
CA GLY A 114 -12.70 7.27 1.13
C GLY A 114 -12.45 6.55 2.46
N ASP A 115 -13.19 5.50 2.73
CA ASP A 115 -13.11 4.73 3.99
C ASP A 115 -11.73 4.08 4.22
N ILE A 116 -11.00 3.76 3.15
CA ILE A 116 -9.65 3.17 3.23
C ILE A 116 -8.53 4.20 3.06
N ALA A 117 -8.85 5.44 2.70
CA ALA A 117 -7.86 6.45 2.35
C ALA A 117 -6.92 6.78 3.53
N GLU A 118 -7.44 6.88 4.75
CA GLU A 118 -6.66 7.14 5.95
C GLU A 118 -5.69 5.98 6.25
N TRP A 119 -6.11 4.74 6.01
CA TRP A 119 -5.26 3.57 6.23
C TRP A 119 -4.11 3.53 5.23
N ILE A 120 -4.40 3.84 3.95
CA ILE A 120 -3.37 3.96 2.90
C ILE A 120 -2.43 5.14 3.21
N LEU A 121 -2.96 6.27 3.68
CA LEU A 121 -2.15 7.43 4.04
C LEU A 121 -1.13 7.11 5.14
N SER A 122 -1.54 6.29 6.12
CA SER A 122 -0.79 6.07 7.36
C SER A 122 -0.01 4.74 7.40
N HIS A 123 0.04 3.96 6.30
CA HIS A 123 0.66 2.63 6.33
C HIS A 123 2.19 2.62 6.46
N HIS A 124 2.82 3.77 6.40
CA HIS A 124 4.25 3.95 6.70
C HIS A 124 4.49 4.78 7.96
N GLU A 125 3.43 5.09 8.72
CA GLU A 125 3.60 5.63 10.06
C GLU A 125 4.08 4.54 11.01
N ARG A 126 4.77 4.95 12.07
CA ARG A 126 5.41 4.06 13.03
C ARG A 126 5.01 4.44 14.45
N PRO A 127 4.75 3.47 15.36
CA PRO A 127 4.46 3.75 16.77
C PRO A 127 5.46 4.67 17.46
N ASP A 128 6.75 4.62 17.07
CA ASP A 128 7.83 5.47 17.58
C ASP A 128 7.82 6.91 17.03
N ALA A 129 6.82 7.29 16.23
CA ALA A 129 6.67 8.58 15.57
C ALA A 129 7.82 8.96 14.61
N THR A 130 8.60 7.98 14.13
CA THR A 130 9.65 8.18 13.12
C THR A 130 9.20 7.84 11.71
N GLY A 131 7.90 7.51 11.53
CA GLY A 131 7.27 7.20 10.25
C GLY A 131 7.01 8.41 9.36
N TYR A 132 6.33 8.20 8.26
CA TYR A 132 5.92 9.23 7.32
C TYR A 132 4.51 8.98 6.78
N PRO A 133 3.78 9.98 6.26
CA PRO A 133 4.26 11.34 5.95
C PRO A 133 4.19 12.35 7.12
N TYR A 134 3.53 12.02 8.25
CA TYR A 134 3.25 12.99 9.31
C TYR A 134 4.00 12.74 10.62
N GLY A 135 4.62 11.57 10.81
CA GLY A 135 5.25 11.18 12.06
C GLY A 135 4.23 11.01 13.20
N LEU A 136 3.14 10.30 12.92
CA LEU A 136 2.07 10.06 13.89
C LEU A 136 2.56 9.17 15.03
N ALA A 137 2.16 9.50 16.27
CA ALA A 137 2.39 8.62 17.42
C ALA A 137 1.42 7.43 17.41
N ASP A 138 1.72 6.40 18.18
CA ASP A 138 1.02 5.11 18.18
C ASP A 138 -0.51 5.23 18.29
N ASP A 139 -0.99 6.06 19.21
CA ASP A 139 -2.42 6.29 19.47
C ASP A 139 -3.14 7.08 18.35
N GLN A 140 -2.39 7.69 17.45
CA GLN A 140 -2.90 8.45 16.30
C GLN A 140 -2.97 7.59 15.04
N ILE A 141 -2.32 6.41 15.01
CA ILE A 141 -2.28 5.53 13.85
C ILE A 141 -3.49 4.59 13.88
N PRO A 142 -4.36 4.58 12.84
CA PRO A 142 -5.46 3.62 12.76
C PRO A 142 -4.98 2.17 12.85
N LEU A 143 -5.72 1.31 13.56
CA LEU A 143 -5.37 -0.11 13.67
C LEU A 143 -5.19 -0.77 12.30
N GLN A 144 -6.02 -0.42 11.33
CA GLN A 144 -5.96 -0.95 9.98
C GLN A 144 -4.67 -0.54 9.25
N ALA A 145 -4.17 0.67 9.48
CA ALA A 145 -2.87 1.10 8.96
C ALA A 145 -1.72 0.31 9.62
N LYS A 146 -1.77 0.07 10.94
CA LYS A 146 -0.81 -0.79 11.64
C LYS A 146 -0.80 -2.22 11.09
N ILE A 147 -1.98 -2.76 10.73
CA ILE A 147 -2.09 -4.08 10.08
C ILE A 147 -1.45 -4.04 8.70
N LEU A 148 -1.69 -3.02 7.89
CA LEU A 148 -1.06 -2.83 6.57
C LEU A 148 0.46 -2.78 6.71
N THR A 149 1.00 -1.96 7.62
CA THR A 149 2.44 -1.82 7.87
C THR A 149 3.12 -3.17 8.16
N ALA A 150 2.53 -3.96 9.07
CA ALA A 150 3.11 -5.25 9.44
C ALA A 150 3.00 -6.28 8.31
N ALA A 151 1.86 -6.33 7.60
CA ALA A 151 1.63 -7.23 6.48
C ALA A 151 2.56 -6.93 5.29
N ASP A 152 2.73 -5.64 4.94
CA ASP A 152 3.66 -5.20 3.90
C ASP A 152 5.11 -5.58 4.23
N ALA A 153 5.56 -5.28 5.46
CA ALA A 153 6.91 -5.63 5.91
C ALA A 153 7.14 -7.14 5.88
N TYR A 154 6.16 -7.94 6.31
CA TYR A 154 6.26 -9.40 6.29
C TYR A 154 6.37 -9.93 4.87
N ASP A 155 5.49 -9.53 3.94
CA ASP A 155 5.55 -9.95 2.54
C ASP A 155 6.87 -9.51 1.89
N ALA A 156 7.32 -8.29 2.18
CA ALA A 156 8.61 -7.79 1.71
C ALA A 156 9.81 -8.60 2.23
N MET A 157 9.74 -9.17 3.44
CA MET A 157 10.76 -10.05 4.00
C MET A 157 10.72 -11.44 3.35
N ARG A 158 9.55 -11.94 3.00
CA ARG A 158 9.28 -13.27 2.45
C ARG A 158 9.43 -13.37 0.94
N THR A 159 9.65 -12.24 0.27
CA THR A 159 9.82 -12.18 -1.19
C THR A 159 11.30 -11.98 -1.55
N ASP A 160 11.79 -12.75 -2.55
CA ASP A 160 13.11 -12.55 -3.12
C ASP A 160 13.22 -11.16 -3.76
N ARG A 161 14.25 -10.42 -3.38
CA ARG A 161 14.58 -9.13 -4.00
C ARG A 161 15.94 -9.21 -4.70
N VAL A 162 16.15 -8.37 -5.70
CA VAL A 162 17.39 -8.34 -6.50
C VAL A 162 18.65 -8.33 -5.63
N TYR A 163 18.55 -7.77 -4.41
CA TYR A 163 19.71 -7.58 -3.49
C TYR A 163 19.67 -8.49 -2.26
N ARG A 164 18.60 -9.24 -2.05
CA ARG A 164 18.42 -10.06 -0.85
C ARG A 164 17.47 -11.23 -1.10
N PRO A 165 17.87 -12.49 -0.78
CA PRO A 165 16.95 -13.61 -0.78
C PRO A 165 15.84 -13.41 0.26
N ALA A 166 14.71 -14.11 0.06
CA ALA A 166 13.63 -14.17 1.02
C ALA A 166 14.15 -14.74 2.36
N LEU A 167 13.66 -14.15 3.46
CA LEU A 167 13.89 -14.72 4.79
C LEU A 167 13.01 -15.94 5.00
N THR A 168 13.40 -16.85 5.89
CA THR A 168 12.53 -17.92 6.39
C THR A 168 11.42 -17.33 7.27
N ASP A 169 10.39 -18.13 7.60
CA ASP A 169 9.32 -17.70 8.50
C ASP A 169 9.87 -17.36 9.88
N GLU A 170 10.83 -18.14 10.37
CA GLU A 170 11.48 -17.93 11.65
C GLU A 170 12.32 -16.63 11.66
N GLU A 171 13.08 -16.37 10.61
CA GLU A 171 13.87 -15.14 10.48
C GLU A 171 12.96 -13.91 10.39
N ALA A 172 11.90 -13.94 9.59
CA ALA A 172 10.92 -12.85 9.49
C ALA A 172 10.21 -12.61 10.83
N ALA A 173 9.89 -13.66 11.59
CA ALA A 173 9.29 -13.55 12.91
C ALA A 173 10.23 -12.88 13.92
N VAL A 174 11.54 -13.17 13.86
CA VAL A 174 12.56 -12.51 14.69
C VAL A 174 12.62 -11.01 14.38
N GLU A 175 12.67 -10.63 13.11
CA GLU A 175 12.72 -9.23 12.67
C GLU A 175 11.45 -8.47 13.09
N LEU A 176 10.27 -9.04 12.88
CA LEU A 176 9.01 -8.39 13.28
C LEU A 176 8.92 -8.17 14.79
N ARG A 177 9.32 -9.17 15.60
CA ARG A 177 9.33 -9.02 17.06
C ARG A 177 10.37 -8.04 17.56
N ALA A 178 11.52 -7.96 16.89
CA ALA A 178 12.56 -6.97 17.21
C ALA A 178 12.07 -5.53 16.98
N GLY A 179 11.23 -5.30 15.95
CA GLY A 179 10.63 -4.00 15.67
C GLY A 179 9.33 -3.70 16.43
N ALA A 180 8.85 -4.60 17.29
CA ALA A 180 7.61 -4.39 18.03
C ALA A 180 7.73 -3.23 19.04
N ASP A 181 6.69 -2.40 19.11
CA ASP A 181 6.58 -1.14 19.88
C ASP A 181 7.47 0.02 19.37
N GLU A 182 8.27 -0.21 18.32
CA GLU A 182 9.03 0.83 17.62
C GLU A 182 8.50 1.02 16.19
N GLN A 183 8.70 0.02 15.35
CA GLN A 183 8.26 0.04 13.95
C GLN A 183 6.84 -0.53 13.79
N PHE A 184 6.46 -1.49 14.60
CA PHE A 184 5.21 -2.24 14.48
C PHE A 184 4.42 -2.23 15.80
N ASP A 185 3.10 -2.29 15.69
CA ASP A 185 2.24 -2.59 16.85
C ASP A 185 2.45 -4.07 17.28
N ARG A 186 2.76 -4.28 18.55
CA ARG A 186 3.05 -5.60 19.11
C ARG A 186 1.87 -6.58 18.96
N ALA A 187 0.65 -6.12 19.19
CA ALA A 187 -0.53 -6.98 19.09
C ALA A 187 -0.79 -7.41 17.65
N VAL A 188 -0.55 -6.52 16.70
CA VAL A 188 -0.63 -6.81 15.26
C VAL A 188 0.45 -7.81 14.85
N VAL A 189 1.70 -7.65 15.32
CA VAL A 189 2.79 -8.61 15.05
C VAL A 189 2.43 -10.01 15.53
N GLU A 190 1.98 -10.17 16.78
CA GLU A 190 1.64 -11.48 17.30
C GLU A 190 0.41 -12.10 16.60
N ALA A 191 -0.56 -11.26 16.17
CA ALA A 191 -1.69 -11.73 15.38
C ALA A 191 -1.24 -12.21 13.99
N LEU A 192 -0.33 -11.50 13.33
CA LEU A 192 0.23 -11.86 12.03
C LEU A 192 0.99 -13.18 12.12
N LEU A 193 1.92 -13.32 13.05
CA LEU A 193 2.72 -14.53 13.23
C LEU A 193 1.89 -15.75 13.65
N ALA A 194 0.71 -15.55 14.20
CA ALA A 194 -0.22 -16.64 14.52
C ALA A 194 -1.07 -17.09 13.32
N THR A 195 -1.00 -16.39 12.18
CA THR A 195 -1.81 -16.64 10.96
C THR A 195 -0.98 -16.85 9.70
N ALA A 196 0.33 -16.61 9.79
CA ALA A 196 1.30 -16.77 8.69
C ALA A 196 1.72 -18.24 8.52
#